data_d1ae2ae2fdd813e7e9a96f9957666e2e
#
_entry.id   d1ae2ae2fdd813e7e9a96f9957666e2e
#
_cell.length_a   1.000
_cell.length_b   1.000
_cell.length_c   1.000
_cell.angle_alpha   90.00
_cell.angle_beta   90.00
_cell.angle_gamma   90.00
#
_symmetry.space_group_name_H-M   'P 1'
#
loop_
_entity.id
_entity.type
_entity.pdbx_description
1 polymer ?
#
loop_
_entity_poly.entity_id
_entity_poly.type
_entity_poly.pdbx_seq_one_letter_code
_entity_poly.pdbx_strand_id
1 'polypeptide(L)'
;MNAETRRAFISLDSQKLSDVDKKLFEELMDRGMTQDTLVYSLKELSELLERSYGRKVIVLIDEYDVPLAKANENGYYDEMALLIRNLFENVLKTNDSLKFAVLTGCLRVAKESIFTGLNNFKIFPITKVAFDEYFGFTDDEVRDMLHYYELDSDYETVKNWYDGYRFGKADVYCPWDVINYCSDHIEDPYLPPQNYWLNTSGNEMIYHFIDGLEDQTGVTKEELELLVNGGSVQKNINQELTYKELYSSMDNLWSTLFMTGYLTQRGEPDGNRYDLAIPNQEIRNIITE
;
A
#
# COMPACT_ATOMS: atom_id res chain seq x y z
N MET A 1 8.02 -6.08 17.47
CA MET A 1 7.05 -7.18 17.61
C MET A 1 6.08 -6.81 18.73
N ASN A 2 4.78 -6.69 18.42
CA ASN A 2 3.76 -6.06 19.26
C ASN A 2 2.83 -7.06 19.97
N ALA A 3 1.78 -6.54 20.60
CA ALA A 3 0.72 -7.27 21.30
C ALA A 3 0.16 -8.51 20.54
N GLU A 4 0.23 -8.52 19.22
CA GLU A 4 -0.21 -9.64 18.36
C GLU A 4 0.68 -10.87 18.49
N THR A 5 2.01 -10.70 18.62
CA THR A 5 2.91 -11.83 18.88
C THR A 5 2.67 -12.42 20.26
N ARG A 6 2.29 -11.61 21.24
CA ARG A 6 1.84 -12.09 22.55
C ARG A 6 0.51 -12.85 22.48
N ARG A 7 -0.41 -12.46 21.58
CA ARG A 7 -1.65 -13.23 21.34
C ARG A 7 -1.38 -14.56 20.67
N ALA A 8 -0.44 -14.64 19.72
CA ALA A 8 -0.01 -15.89 19.11
C ALA A 8 0.58 -16.86 20.15
N PHE A 9 1.35 -16.35 21.11
CA PHE A 9 1.92 -17.16 22.20
C PHE A 9 0.87 -17.78 23.12
N ILE A 10 -0.17 -17.04 23.48
CA ILE A 10 -1.28 -17.56 24.31
C ILE A 10 -1.99 -18.73 23.62
N SER A 11 -1.91 -18.82 22.29
CA SER A 11 -2.56 -19.87 21.50
C SER A 11 -1.65 -21.04 21.13
N LEU A 12 -0.32 -20.96 21.37
CA LEU A 12 0.58 -22.10 21.15
C LEU A 12 0.34 -23.19 22.18
N ASP A 13 0.12 -24.43 21.70
CA ASP A 13 -0.03 -25.60 22.58
C ASP A 13 1.33 -25.96 23.20
N SER A 14 1.53 -25.49 24.42
CA SER A 14 2.79 -25.70 25.18
C SER A 14 3.12 -27.18 25.43
N GLN A 15 2.15 -28.10 25.29
CA GLN A 15 2.39 -29.53 25.43
C GLN A 15 3.06 -30.13 24.19
N LYS A 16 2.93 -29.50 23.04
CA LYS A 16 3.54 -29.93 21.77
C LYS A 16 4.92 -29.34 21.53
N LEU A 17 5.31 -28.36 22.31
CA LEU A 17 6.59 -27.68 22.20
C LEU A 17 7.61 -28.26 23.18
N SER A 18 8.82 -28.56 22.68
CA SER A 18 9.94 -28.95 23.54
C SER A 18 10.41 -27.77 24.40
N ASP A 19 11.24 -28.03 25.43
CA ASP A 19 11.80 -26.97 26.26
C ASP A 19 12.73 -26.05 25.44
N VAL A 20 13.35 -26.57 24.38
CA VAL A 20 14.14 -25.76 23.43
C VAL A 20 13.25 -24.81 22.65
N ASP A 21 12.10 -25.28 22.16
CA ASP A 21 11.13 -24.44 21.44
C ASP A 21 10.58 -23.32 22.31
N LYS A 22 10.30 -23.61 23.59
CA LYS A 22 9.82 -22.61 24.55
C LYS A 22 10.88 -21.54 24.79
N LYS A 23 12.15 -21.93 24.94
CA LYS A 23 13.25 -21.01 25.11
C LYS A 23 13.47 -20.15 23.87
N LEU A 24 13.44 -20.75 22.67
CA LEU A 24 13.50 -20.01 21.41
C LEU A 24 12.37 -18.98 21.31
N PHE A 25 11.17 -19.38 21.70
CA PHE A 25 10.04 -18.47 21.71
C PHE A 25 10.22 -17.29 22.69
N GLU A 26 10.79 -17.53 23.87
CA GLU A 26 11.12 -16.48 24.84
C GLU A 26 12.14 -15.49 24.25
N GLU A 27 13.14 -16.00 23.52
CA GLU A 27 14.12 -15.17 22.80
C GLU A 27 13.46 -14.30 21.70
N LEU A 28 12.49 -14.84 20.97
CA LEU A 28 11.72 -14.10 19.96
C LEU A 28 10.80 -13.03 20.58
N MET A 29 10.45 -13.15 21.86
CA MET A 29 9.63 -12.18 22.58
C MET A 29 10.47 -11.06 23.24
N ASP A 30 11.77 -11.23 23.31
CA ASP A 30 12.65 -10.21 23.88
C ASP A 30 12.77 -9.01 22.95
N ARG A 31 12.51 -7.81 23.48
CA ARG A 31 12.67 -6.56 22.73
C ARG A 31 14.13 -6.19 22.49
N GLY A 32 15.04 -6.78 23.27
CA GLY A 32 16.48 -6.62 23.17
C GLY A 32 17.15 -7.68 22.28
N MET A 33 16.37 -8.42 21.47
CA MET A 33 16.92 -9.44 20.58
C MET A 33 18.02 -8.89 19.67
N THR A 34 18.99 -9.72 19.36
CA THR A 34 20.07 -9.36 18.44
C THR A 34 19.55 -9.20 17.01
N GLN A 35 20.33 -8.53 16.14
CA GLN A 35 20.00 -8.43 14.73
C GLN A 35 19.93 -9.82 14.07
N ASP A 36 20.78 -10.75 14.45
CA ASP A 36 20.73 -12.12 13.94
C ASP A 36 19.42 -12.81 14.35
N THR A 37 19.00 -12.72 15.60
CA THR A 37 17.70 -13.24 16.04
C THR A 37 16.55 -12.59 15.25
N LEU A 38 16.61 -11.29 15.01
CA LEU A 38 15.59 -10.57 14.28
C LEU A 38 15.43 -11.06 12.84
N VAL A 39 16.52 -11.26 12.10
CA VAL A 39 16.44 -11.70 10.68
C VAL A 39 15.94 -13.13 10.52
N TYR A 40 16.02 -13.97 11.54
CA TYR A 40 15.46 -15.34 11.54
C TYR A 40 14.07 -15.41 12.20
N SER A 41 13.63 -14.38 12.90
CA SER A 41 12.45 -14.41 13.78
C SER A 41 11.18 -14.92 13.12
N LEU A 42 10.85 -14.47 11.90
CA LEU A 42 9.63 -14.90 11.20
C LEU A 42 9.71 -16.35 10.73
N LYS A 43 10.90 -16.83 10.34
CA LYS A 43 11.11 -18.23 9.98
C LYS A 43 10.95 -19.11 11.19
N GLU A 44 11.64 -18.81 12.28
CA GLU A 44 11.59 -19.58 13.53
C GLU A 44 10.18 -19.59 14.13
N LEU A 45 9.47 -18.45 14.08
CA LEU A 45 8.07 -18.40 14.49
C LEU A 45 7.19 -19.29 13.60
N SER A 46 7.43 -19.32 12.29
CA SER A 46 6.71 -20.20 11.36
C SER A 46 6.93 -21.68 11.71
N GLU A 47 8.14 -22.08 12.03
CA GLU A 47 8.49 -23.43 12.44
C GLU A 47 7.81 -23.83 13.77
N LEU A 48 7.80 -22.94 14.76
CA LEU A 48 7.13 -23.14 16.04
C LEU A 48 5.61 -23.29 15.87
N LEU A 49 5.01 -22.48 15.00
CA LEU A 49 3.59 -22.57 14.67
C LEU A 49 3.25 -23.89 13.97
N GLU A 50 4.06 -24.34 13.00
CA GLU A 50 3.84 -25.63 12.34
C GLU A 50 3.95 -26.79 13.33
N ARG A 51 4.96 -26.79 14.23
CA ARG A 51 5.09 -27.82 15.29
C ARG A 51 3.89 -27.85 16.21
N SER A 52 3.38 -26.67 16.59
CA SER A 52 2.21 -26.54 17.48
C SER A 52 0.91 -26.99 16.82
N TYR A 53 0.64 -26.51 15.60
CA TYR A 53 -0.64 -26.73 14.91
C TYR A 53 -0.65 -27.90 13.93
N GLY A 54 0.51 -28.44 13.54
CA GLY A 54 0.64 -29.49 12.55
C GLY A 54 0.27 -29.05 11.13
N ARG A 55 0.34 -27.75 10.83
CA ARG A 55 -0.02 -27.16 9.55
C ARG A 55 0.99 -26.09 9.15
N LYS A 56 1.30 -26.02 7.85
CA LYS A 56 2.14 -24.97 7.29
C LYS A 56 1.51 -23.59 7.46
N VAL A 57 2.35 -22.59 7.61
CA VAL A 57 2.00 -21.21 7.93
C VAL A 57 1.73 -20.41 6.65
N ILE A 58 0.77 -19.50 6.71
CA ILE A 58 0.56 -18.43 5.74
C ILE A 58 1.17 -17.17 6.34
N VAL A 59 2.02 -16.48 5.58
CA VAL A 59 2.64 -15.22 6.00
C VAL A 59 1.99 -14.07 5.24
N LEU A 60 1.39 -13.13 5.98
CA LEU A 60 0.79 -11.92 5.44
C LEU A 60 1.58 -10.73 5.95
N ILE A 61 2.13 -9.93 5.05
CA ILE A 61 2.90 -8.72 5.36
C ILE A 61 2.25 -7.55 4.66
N ASP A 62 1.66 -6.68 5.44
CA ASP A 62 1.05 -5.46 4.94
C ASP A 62 2.05 -4.31 5.03
N GLU A 63 2.01 -3.40 4.05
CA GLU A 63 2.86 -2.21 4.00
C GLU A 63 4.38 -2.52 4.18
N TYR A 64 4.89 -3.54 3.46
CA TYR A 64 6.29 -3.98 3.60
C TYR A 64 7.30 -2.86 3.33
N ASP A 65 6.92 -1.82 2.65
CA ASP A 65 7.74 -0.70 2.20
C ASP A 65 7.76 0.50 3.17
N VAL A 66 6.82 0.60 4.12
CA VAL A 66 6.77 1.68 5.12
C VAL A 66 8.07 1.83 5.92
N PRO A 67 8.72 0.75 6.40
CA PRO A 67 10.01 0.89 7.08
C PRO A 67 11.11 1.48 6.20
N LEU A 68 11.05 1.24 4.89
CA LEU A 68 12.01 1.77 3.91
C LEU A 68 11.77 3.26 3.65
N ALA A 69 10.51 3.68 3.52
CA ALA A 69 10.15 5.09 3.40
C ALA A 69 10.72 5.87 4.58
N LYS A 70 10.43 5.44 5.81
CA LYS A 70 10.93 6.07 7.04
C LYS A 70 12.46 6.05 7.15
N ALA A 71 13.11 4.99 6.70
CA ALA A 71 14.57 4.90 6.69
C ALA A 71 15.19 5.86 5.68
N ASN A 72 14.54 6.08 4.53
CA ASN A 72 14.96 7.05 3.53
C ASN A 72 14.90 8.49 4.08
N GLU A 73 13.79 8.86 4.72
CA GLU A 73 13.62 10.15 5.38
C GLU A 73 14.67 10.42 6.47
N ASN A 74 15.08 9.38 7.19
CA ASN A 74 16.00 9.47 8.33
C ASN A 74 17.45 9.10 7.98
N GLY A 75 17.79 8.83 6.73
CA GLY A 75 19.16 8.66 6.24
C GLY A 75 19.84 7.32 6.55
N TYR A 76 19.06 6.26 6.91
CA TYR A 76 19.58 4.90 7.17
C TYR A 76 18.94 3.83 6.25
N TYR A 77 18.61 4.24 5.02
CA TYR A 77 17.93 3.40 4.05
C TYR A 77 18.66 2.09 3.74
N ASP A 78 19.98 2.14 3.53
CA ASP A 78 20.76 0.96 3.10
C ASP A 78 20.81 -0.11 4.20
N GLU A 79 20.89 0.29 5.46
CA GLU A 79 20.87 -0.61 6.61
C GLU A 79 19.48 -1.27 6.75
N MET A 80 18.40 -0.49 6.59
CA MET A 80 17.04 -1.02 6.66
C MET A 80 16.76 -1.96 5.49
N ALA A 81 17.18 -1.62 4.28
CA ALA A 81 17.02 -2.46 3.09
C ALA A 81 17.74 -3.80 3.25
N LEU A 82 18.95 -3.80 3.84
CA LEU A 82 19.68 -5.02 4.13
C LEU A 82 18.97 -5.89 5.19
N LEU A 83 18.47 -5.27 6.25
CA LEU A 83 17.73 -5.95 7.31
C LEU A 83 16.47 -6.64 6.76
N ILE A 84 15.63 -5.90 6.01
CA ILE A 84 14.39 -6.42 5.42
C ILE A 84 14.69 -7.53 4.41
N ARG A 85 15.73 -7.37 3.58
CA ARG A 85 16.18 -8.43 2.66
C ARG A 85 16.47 -9.72 3.39
N ASN A 86 17.31 -9.67 4.42
CA ASN A 86 17.70 -10.85 5.17
C ASN A 86 16.49 -11.52 5.85
N LEU A 87 15.59 -10.70 6.43
CA LEU A 87 14.35 -11.18 7.04
C LEU A 87 13.47 -11.91 6.01
N PHE A 88 13.25 -11.29 4.84
CA PHE A 88 12.40 -11.87 3.79
C PHE A 88 13.07 -13.09 3.13
N GLU A 89 14.38 -13.07 2.92
CA GLU A 89 15.08 -14.24 2.36
C GLU A 89 14.92 -15.46 3.28
N ASN A 90 15.04 -15.29 4.57
CA ASN A 90 14.86 -16.37 5.54
C ASN A 90 13.41 -16.90 5.57
N VAL A 91 12.41 -16.03 5.65
CA VAL A 91 11.02 -16.46 5.80
C VAL A 91 10.38 -16.94 4.48
N LEU A 92 10.79 -16.38 3.32
CA LEU A 92 10.12 -16.63 2.04
C LEU A 92 10.84 -17.63 1.14
N LYS A 93 12.16 -17.82 1.30
CA LYS A 93 12.95 -18.70 0.41
C LYS A 93 13.35 -20.01 1.05
N THR A 94 13.79 -19.98 2.30
CA THR A 94 14.39 -21.13 2.97
C THR A 94 13.54 -21.65 4.15
N ASN A 95 12.24 -21.46 4.09
CA ASN A 95 11.29 -21.81 5.14
C ASN A 95 10.39 -22.97 4.70
N ASP A 96 10.70 -24.18 5.16
CA ASP A 96 9.91 -25.37 4.84
C ASP A 96 8.54 -25.36 5.51
N SER A 97 8.35 -24.58 6.56
CA SER A 97 7.07 -24.39 7.26
C SER A 97 6.13 -23.41 6.52
N LEU A 98 6.61 -22.71 5.50
CA LEU A 98 5.80 -21.78 4.71
C LEU A 98 4.88 -22.52 3.73
N LYS A 99 3.58 -22.17 3.71
CA LYS A 99 2.62 -22.61 2.70
C LYS A 99 2.61 -21.65 1.50
N PHE A 100 2.38 -20.38 1.76
CA PHE A 100 2.51 -19.25 0.82
C PHE A 100 2.59 -17.93 1.60
N ALA A 101 2.98 -16.88 0.93
CA ALA A 101 3.00 -15.53 1.48
C ALA A 101 2.34 -14.52 0.55
N VAL A 102 1.76 -13.48 1.14
CA VAL A 102 1.27 -12.28 0.44
C VAL A 102 1.91 -11.07 1.08
N LEU A 103 2.47 -10.20 0.24
CA LEU A 103 3.05 -8.93 0.65
C LEU A 103 2.31 -7.80 -0.07
N THR A 104 1.92 -6.77 0.65
CA THR A 104 1.34 -5.54 0.09
C THR A 104 2.24 -4.34 0.36
N GLY A 105 2.17 -3.32 -0.48
CA GLY A 105 2.91 -2.07 -0.34
C GLY A 105 2.53 -1.08 -1.43
N CYS A 106 2.81 0.20 -1.21
CA CYS A 106 2.52 1.28 -2.16
C CYS A 106 3.44 1.23 -3.38
N LEU A 107 4.72 0.98 -3.16
CA LEU A 107 5.73 1.01 -4.22
C LEU A 107 6.27 -0.37 -4.53
N ARG A 108 6.47 -0.63 -5.83
CA ARG A 108 7.15 -1.83 -6.28
C ARG A 108 8.65 -1.68 -6.09
N VAL A 109 9.15 -2.05 -4.93
CA VAL A 109 10.59 -1.99 -4.60
C VAL A 109 11.37 -3.14 -5.30
N ALA A 110 11.06 -3.43 -6.57
CA ALA A 110 11.64 -4.56 -7.30
C ALA A 110 13.12 -4.37 -7.66
N LYS A 111 13.55 -3.13 -7.88
CA LYS A 111 14.96 -2.78 -8.11
C LYS A 111 15.75 -2.66 -6.82
N GLU A 112 15.05 -2.45 -5.73
CA GLU A 112 15.69 -2.47 -4.43
C GLU A 112 16.20 -3.88 -4.18
N SER A 113 17.40 -3.95 -3.74
CA SER A 113 18.08 -5.20 -3.41
C SER A 113 17.36 -6.12 -2.41
N ILE A 114 16.19 -5.73 -1.91
CA ILE A 114 15.35 -6.47 -0.94
C ILE A 114 14.86 -7.79 -1.51
N PHE A 115 14.46 -7.80 -2.78
CA PHE A 115 13.99 -9.01 -3.46
C PHE A 115 15.08 -9.69 -4.30
N THR A 116 16.32 -9.19 -4.26
CA THR A 116 17.45 -9.84 -4.91
C THR A 116 17.64 -11.23 -4.33
N GLY A 117 17.53 -12.26 -5.16
CA GLY A 117 17.61 -13.65 -4.70
C GLY A 117 16.27 -14.33 -4.42
N LEU A 118 15.16 -13.60 -4.41
CA LEU A 118 13.81 -14.13 -4.28
C LEU A 118 13.17 -14.26 -5.68
N ASN A 119 13.32 -15.42 -6.32
CA ASN A 119 12.89 -15.62 -7.71
C ASN A 119 11.44 -16.11 -7.85
N ASN A 120 10.71 -16.27 -6.73
CA ASN A 120 9.42 -16.95 -6.71
C ASN A 120 8.22 -15.99 -6.58
N PHE A 121 8.42 -14.67 -6.71
CA PHE A 121 7.35 -13.70 -6.61
C PHE A 121 6.57 -13.54 -7.89
N LYS A 122 5.24 -13.48 -7.75
CA LYS A 122 4.34 -12.98 -8.77
C LYS A 122 3.82 -11.62 -8.31
N ILE A 123 4.11 -10.58 -9.09
CA ILE A 123 3.77 -9.19 -8.75
C ILE A 123 2.49 -8.79 -9.48
N PHE A 124 1.60 -8.15 -8.75
CA PHE A 124 0.30 -7.65 -9.20
C PHE A 124 0.20 -6.14 -8.91
N PRO A 125 0.75 -5.27 -9.79
CA PRO A 125 0.55 -3.84 -9.66
C PRO A 125 -0.88 -3.45 -10.03
N ILE A 126 -1.28 -2.25 -9.65
CA ILE A 126 -2.60 -1.66 -9.95
C ILE A 126 -2.93 -1.61 -11.46
N THR A 127 -1.94 -1.75 -12.32
CA THR A 127 -2.08 -1.76 -13.78
C THR A 127 -2.45 -3.13 -14.36
N LYS A 128 -2.46 -4.20 -13.55
CA LYS A 128 -2.83 -5.55 -14.00
C LYS A 128 -4.30 -5.84 -13.73
N VAL A 129 -4.92 -6.60 -14.67
CA VAL A 129 -6.32 -7.07 -14.57
C VAL A 129 -6.49 -8.11 -13.45
N ALA A 130 -5.43 -8.87 -13.10
CA ALA A 130 -5.54 -9.86 -12.04
C ALA A 130 -5.70 -9.16 -10.67
N PHE A 131 -6.81 -9.40 -10.01
CA PHE A 131 -7.19 -8.83 -8.71
C PHE A 131 -7.55 -7.33 -8.74
N ASP A 132 -7.89 -6.77 -9.91
CA ASP A 132 -8.19 -5.35 -10.07
C ASP A 132 -9.47 -4.89 -9.33
N GLU A 133 -10.39 -5.80 -9.01
CA GLU A 133 -11.61 -5.53 -8.24
C GLU A 133 -11.45 -5.69 -6.72
N TYR A 134 -10.29 -6.20 -6.23
CA TYR A 134 -10.17 -6.62 -4.81
C TYR A 134 -9.57 -5.57 -3.87
N PHE A 135 -9.02 -4.49 -4.41
CA PHE A 135 -8.36 -3.44 -3.63
C PHE A 135 -9.12 -2.11 -3.63
N GLY A 136 -10.38 -2.13 -4.04
CA GLY A 136 -11.33 -1.04 -4.01
C GLY A 136 -12.74 -1.60 -3.88
N PHE A 137 -13.74 -0.75 -3.73
CA PHE A 137 -15.13 -1.16 -3.87
C PHE A 137 -15.59 -0.94 -5.30
N THR A 138 -16.27 -1.94 -5.87
CA THR A 138 -16.95 -1.82 -7.15
C THR A 138 -18.23 -0.96 -7.04
N ASP A 139 -18.74 -0.46 -8.15
CA ASP A 139 -19.97 0.34 -8.17
C ASP A 139 -21.17 -0.41 -7.56
N ASP A 140 -21.27 -1.71 -7.84
CA ASP A 140 -22.34 -2.55 -7.29
C ASP A 140 -22.22 -2.69 -5.77
N GLU A 141 -21.00 -2.90 -5.24
CA GLU A 141 -20.77 -3.00 -3.79
C GLU A 141 -21.09 -1.68 -3.08
N VAL A 142 -20.74 -0.54 -3.69
CA VAL A 142 -21.08 0.79 -3.12
C VAL A 142 -22.58 1.01 -3.12
N ARG A 143 -23.30 0.65 -4.19
CA ARG A 143 -24.78 0.73 -4.24
C ARG A 143 -25.43 -0.14 -3.17
N ASP A 144 -24.96 -1.39 -3.02
CA ASP A 144 -25.46 -2.30 -2.00
C ASP A 144 -25.20 -1.77 -0.58
N MET A 145 -24.03 -1.15 -0.35
CA MET A 145 -23.69 -0.52 0.93
C MET A 145 -24.60 0.68 1.21
N LEU A 146 -24.77 1.58 0.26
CA LEU A 146 -25.65 2.75 0.42
C LEU A 146 -27.10 2.31 0.65
N HIS A 147 -27.58 1.28 -0.07
CA HIS A 147 -28.91 0.73 0.17
C HIS A 147 -29.06 0.13 1.56
N TYR A 148 -28.07 -0.60 2.06
CA TYR A 148 -28.07 -1.17 3.41
C TYR A 148 -28.20 -0.10 4.50
N TYR A 149 -27.60 1.07 4.30
CA TYR A 149 -27.64 2.19 5.25
C TYR A 149 -28.74 3.22 4.96
N GLU A 150 -29.63 2.94 4.01
CA GLU A 150 -30.74 3.84 3.58
C GLU A 150 -30.24 5.19 3.02
N LEU A 151 -29.08 5.19 2.36
CA LEU A 151 -28.41 6.35 1.76
C LEU A 151 -28.47 6.33 0.21
N ASP A 152 -29.44 5.67 -0.40
CA ASP A 152 -29.56 5.52 -1.87
C ASP A 152 -29.60 6.88 -2.60
N SER A 153 -30.13 7.93 -1.96
CA SER A 153 -30.17 9.29 -2.52
C SER A 153 -28.81 9.92 -2.72
N ASP A 154 -27.79 9.43 -2.00
CA ASP A 154 -26.46 10.03 -1.95
C ASP A 154 -25.49 9.42 -2.98
N TYR A 155 -25.96 8.43 -3.76
CA TYR A 155 -25.12 7.71 -4.72
C TYR A 155 -24.32 8.64 -5.65
N GLU A 156 -24.93 9.63 -6.27
CA GLU A 156 -24.24 10.56 -7.19
C GLU A 156 -23.20 11.41 -6.45
N THR A 157 -23.45 11.75 -5.20
CA THR A 157 -22.50 12.46 -4.33
C THR A 157 -21.29 11.58 -4.02
N VAL A 158 -21.52 10.37 -3.53
CA VAL A 158 -20.46 9.39 -3.21
C VAL A 158 -19.65 9.06 -4.47
N LYS A 159 -20.31 8.89 -5.60
CA LYS A 159 -19.65 8.65 -6.89
C LYS A 159 -18.72 9.80 -7.29
N ASN A 160 -19.19 11.03 -7.24
CA ASN A 160 -18.39 12.19 -7.62
C ASN A 160 -17.19 12.42 -6.67
N TRP A 161 -17.36 12.11 -5.41
CA TRP A 161 -16.35 12.39 -4.39
C TRP A 161 -15.30 11.28 -4.24
N TYR A 162 -15.64 10.00 -4.39
CA TYR A 162 -14.81 8.88 -3.94
C TYR A 162 -14.59 7.79 -4.99
N ASP A 163 -15.23 7.87 -6.17
CA ASP A 163 -15.00 7.00 -7.32
C ASP A 163 -13.79 7.46 -8.14
N GLY A 164 -13.54 6.79 -9.25
CA GLY A 164 -12.68 7.24 -10.34
C GLY A 164 -11.29 6.62 -10.35
N TYR A 165 -10.96 5.73 -9.44
CA TYR A 165 -9.75 4.93 -9.54
C TYR A 165 -9.91 3.81 -10.57
N ARG A 166 -8.94 3.68 -11.47
CA ARG A 166 -8.93 2.59 -12.43
C ARG A 166 -7.76 1.66 -12.18
N PHE A 167 -8.07 0.45 -11.72
CA PHE A 167 -7.13 -0.63 -11.53
C PHE A 167 -7.33 -1.66 -12.64
N GLY A 168 -6.27 -2.01 -13.40
CA GLY A 168 -6.41 -2.89 -14.55
C GLY A 168 -7.53 -2.44 -15.50
N LYS A 169 -8.67 -3.12 -15.45
CA LYS A 169 -9.89 -2.79 -16.21
C LYS A 169 -11.10 -2.46 -15.35
N ALA A 170 -10.96 -2.53 -14.03
CA ALA A 170 -12.00 -2.20 -13.07
C ALA A 170 -11.94 -0.73 -12.67
N ASP A 171 -13.11 -0.09 -12.60
CA ASP A 171 -13.27 1.20 -11.94
C ASP A 171 -13.71 0.93 -10.50
N VAL A 172 -13.03 1.55 -9.54
CA VAL A 172 -13.23 1.28 -8.13
C VAL A 172 -13.22 2.55 -7.30
N TYR A 173 -13.94 2.50 -6.17
CA TYR A 173 -13.95 3.53 -5.14
C TYR A 173 -12.89 3.28 -4.08
N CYS A 174 -12.43 4.33 -3.40
CA CYS A 174 -11.63 4.19 -2.20
C CYS A 174 -12.49 3.64 -1.04
N PRO A 175 -12.18 2.45 -0.49
CA PRO A 175 -13.01 1.84 0.56
C PRO A 175 -13.09 2.68 1.83
N TRP A 176 -11.96 3.29 2.23
CA TRP A 176 -11.87 4.13 3.42
C TRP A 176 -12.87 5.28 3.37
N ASP A 177 -12.96 5.96 2.24
CA ASP A 177 -13.80 7.14 2.07
C ASP A 177 -15.27 6.77 2.08
N VAL A 178 -15.65 5.71 1.36
CA VAL A 178 -17.05 5.24 1.33
C VAL A 178 -17.52 4.76 2.71
N ILE A 179 -16.68 4.02 3.45
CA ILE A 179 -17.01 3.55 4.80
C ILE A 179 -17.20 4.73 5.76
N ASN A 180 -16.28 5.71 5.74
CA ASN A 180 -16.38 6.87 6.61
C ASN A 180 -17.59 7.74 6.22
N TYR A 181 -17.86 7.94 4.92
CA TYR A 181 -19.06 8.63 4.46
C TYR A 181 -20.33 7.99 5.02
N CYS A 182 -20.49 6.68 4.89
CA CYS A 182 -21.64 5.95 5.42
C CYS A 182 -21.73 6.09 6.95
N SER A 183 -20.60 5.97 7.66
CA SER A 183 -20.56 6.09 9.12
C SER A 183 -21.03 7.46 9.60
N ASP A 184 -20.51 8.52 8.98
CA ASP A 184 -20.84 9.90 9.34
C ASP A 184 -22.30 10.24 9.04
N HIS A 185 -22.84 9.76 7.91
CA HIS A 185 -24.22 10.05 7.50
C HIS A 185 -25.28 9.25 8.27
N ILE A 186 -24.89 8.16 8.94
CA ILE A 186 -25.75 7.50 9.95
C ILE A 186 -25.93 8.42 11.18
N GLU A 187 -24.86 9.14 11.57
CA GLU A 187 -24.90 10.04 12.73
C GLU A 187 -25.50 11.41 12.39
N ASP A 188 -25.12 11.98 11.24
CA ASP A 188 -25.65 13.27 10.74
C ASP A 188 -25.93 13.19 9.21
N PRO A 189 -27.20 12.92 8.82
CA PRO A 189 -27.60 12.81 7.42
C PRO A 189 -27.41 14.09 6.58
N TYR A 190 -27.10 15.21 7.19
CA TYR A 190 -26.90 16.50 6.51
C TYR A 190 -25.44 16.92 6.42
N LEU A 191 -24.52 16.10 6.89
CA LEU A 191 -23.11 16.40 6.83
C LEU A 191 -22.66 16.48 5.36
N PRO A 192 -21.92 17.53 4.93
CA PRO A 192 -21.35 17.53 3.59
C PRO A 192 -20.22 16.49 3.47
N PRO A 193 -19.95 15.97 2.25
CA PRO A 193 -18.82 15.08 2.02
C PRO A 193 -17.51 15.66 2.54
N GLN A 194 -16.66 14.82 3.10
CA GLN A 194 -15.40 15.21 3.72
C GLN A 194 -14.20 14.68 2.96
N ASN A 195 -13.03 15.27 3.15
CA ASN A 195 -11.74 14.78 2.65
C ASN A 195 -11.19 13.75 3.67
N TYR A 196 -11.65 12.51 3.60
CA TYR A 196 -11.28 11.45 4.58
C TYR A 196 -9.83 10.99 4.41
N TRP A 197 -9.33 10.98 3.17
CA TRP A 197 -7.99 10.53 2.87
C TRP A 197 -6.91 11.55 3.27
N LEU A 198 -7.21 12.84 3.23
CA LEU A 198 -6.31 13.94 3.63
C LEU A 198 -5.71 13.74 5.03
N ASN A 199 -6.49 13.18 5.94
CA ASN A 199 -6.08 12.99 7.34
C ASN A 199 -5.28 11.70 7.59
N THR A 200 -5.12 10.83 6.60
CA THR A 200 -4.49 9.51 6.72
C THR A 200 -3.09 9.44 6.13
N SER A 201 -2.79 10.25 5.12
CA SER A 201 -1.48 10.28 4.43
C SER A 201 -0.79 11.62 4.63
N GLY A 202 0.52 11.61 4.80
CA GLY A 202 1.32 12.84 4.78
C GLY A 202 1.31 13.43 3.37
N ASN A 203 0.83 14.67 3.21
CA ASN A 203 0.76 15.36 1.92
C ASN A 203 2.13 15.88 1.45
N GLU A 204 3.23 15.48 2.09
CA GLU A 204 4.58 15.90 1.73
C GLU A 204 4.89 15.69 0.24
N MET A 205 4.33 14.62 -0.34
CA MET A 205 4.51 14.31 -1.76
C MET A 205 3.89 15.37 -2.68
N ILE A 206 2.70 15.87 -2.34
CA ILE A 206 2.05 16.96 -3.09
C ILE A 206 2.84 18.27 -2.93
N TYR A 207 3.33 18.57 -1.73
CA TYR A 207 4.18 19.76 -1.53
C TYR A 207 5.46 19.66 -2.35
N HIS A 208 6.14 18.51 -2.38
CA HIS A 208 7.29 18.30 -3.25
C HIS A 208 6.96 18.42 -4.74
N PHE A 209 5.76 18.01 -5.15
CA PHE A 209 5.30 18.19 -6.52
C PHE A 209 5.09 19.68 -6.85
N ILE A 210 4.42 20.42 -5.97
CA ILE A 210 4.14 21.86 -6.16
C ILE A 210 5.44 22.67 -6.08
N ASP A 211 6.30 22.42 -5.10
CA ASP A 211 7.60 23.07 -4.96
C ASP A 211 8.50 22.83 -6.19
N GLY A 212 8.48 21.61 -6.74
CA GLY A 212 9.19 21.26 -7.95
C GLY A 212 8.70 22.00 -9.21
N LEU A 213 7.47 22.55 -9.19
CA LEU A 213 6.93 23.36 -10.28
C LEU A 213 7.52 24.77 -10.35
N GLU A 214 8.00 25.32 -9.25
CA GLU A 214 8.56 26.69 -9.22
C GLU A 214 9.90 26.79 -9.95
N ASP A 215 10.68 25.70 -9.95
CA ASP A 215 12.02 25.63 -10.57
C ASP A 215 12.02 25.13 -12.03
N GLN A 216 10.87 24.74 -12.61
CA GLN A 216 10.79 24.11 -13.91
C GLN A 216 9.95 24.90 -14.93
N THR A 217 10.33 24.81 -16.19
CA THR A 217 9.68 25.46 -17.34
C THR A 217 8.16 25.25 -17.36
N GLY A 218 7.38 26.27 -17.68
CA GLY A 218 5.93 26.43 -17.61
C GLY A 218 5.00 25.32 -18.13
N VAL A 219 5.53 24.27 -18.76
CA VAL A 219 4.78 23.10 -19.22
C VAL A 219 4.06 22.37 -18.07
N THR A 220 4.74 22.20 -16.94
CA THR A 220 4.18 21.44 -15.80
C THR A 220 3.03 22.18 -15.10
N LYS A 221 3.06 23.52 -15.09
CA LYS A 221 1.99 24.34 -14.52
C LYS A 221 0.72 24.27 -15.37
N GLU A 222 0.87 24.33 -16.70
CA GLU A 222 -0.25 24.17 -17.64
C GLU A 222 -0.88 22.78 -17.53
N GLU A 223 -0.06 21.73 -17.32
CA GLU A 223 -0.54 20.37 -17.13
C GLU A 223 -1.30 20.20 -15.82
N LEU A 224 -0.85 20.84 -14.73
CA LEU A 224 -1.58 20.83 -13.46
C LEU A 224 -2.92 21.56 -13.59
N GLU A 225 -2.96 22.72 -14.24
CA GLU A 225 -4.21 23.45 -14.51
C GLU A 225 -5.17 22.61 -15.35
N LEU A 226 -4.66 21.86 -16.34
CA LEU A 226 -5.47 20.95 -17.14
C LEU A 226 -6.08 19.83 -16.27
N LEU A 227 -5.30 19.21 -15.39
CA LEU A 227 -5.75 18.15 -14.47
C LEU A 227 -6.82 18.67 -13.50
N VAL A 228 -6.58 19.82 -12.87
CA VAL A 228 -7.53 20.45 -11.93
C VAL A 228 -8.85 20.79 -12.61
N ASN A 229 -8.82 21.16 -13.89
CA ASN A 229 -10.01 21.41 -14.70
C ASN A 229 -10.69 20.11 -15.24
N GLY A 230 -10.26 18.94 -14.79
CA GLY A 230 -10.85 17.63 -15.14
C GLY A 230 -10.34 17.02 -16.45
N GLY A 231 -9.26 17.59 -17.02
CA GLY A 231 -8.54 17.02 -18.15
C GLY A 231 -7.60 15.90 -17.76
N SER A 232 -6.81 15.45 -18.75
CA SER A 232 -5.79 14.41 -18.56
C SER A 232 -4.46 14.79 -19.22
N VAL A 233 -3.36 14.20 -18.75
CA VAL A 233 -2.02 14.40 -19.28
C VAL A 233 -1.38 13.06 -19.61
N GLN A 234 -0.62 13.00 -20.71
CA GLN A 234 0.08 11.78 -21.10
C GLN A 234 1.49 11.76 -20.55
N LYS A 235 1.82 10.74 -19.74
CA LYS A 235 3.12 10.55 -19.13
C LYS A 235 3.64 9.13 -19.29
N ASN A 236 4.97 9.01 -19.35
CA ASN A 236 5.63 7.72 -19.26
C ASN A 236 5.76 7.33 -17.80
N ILE A 237 5.19 6.20 -17.42
CA ILE A 237 5.16 5.73 -16.04
C ILE A 237 6.24 4.67 -15.81
N ASN A 238 7.12 4.95 -14.86
CA ASN A 238 8.09 4.01 -14.35
C ASN A 238 7.55 3.35 -13.07
N GLN A 239 7.07 2.10 -13.17
CA GLN A 239 6.54 1.35 -12.04
C GLN A 239 7.65 0.70 -11.18
N GLU A 240 8.92 0.91 -11.51
CA GLU A 240 10.07 0.30 -10.85
C GLU A 240 10.96 1.35 -10.18
N LEU A 241 10.36 2.34 -9.52
CA LEU A 241 11.08 3.37 -8.77
C LEU A 241 11.52 2.85 -7.40
N THR A 242 12.71 3.26 -7.00
CA THR A 242 13.21 3.10 -5.65
C THR A 242 12.85 4.33 -4.80
N TYR A 243 12.84 4.21 -3.47
CA TYR A 243 12.59 5.36 -2.59
C TYR A 243 13.59 6.50 -2.80
N LYS A 244 14.83 6.18 -3.18
CA LYS A 244 15.87 7.18 -3.51
C LYS A 244 15.59 7.94 -4.82
N GLU A 245 14.80 7.35 -5.71
CA GLU A 245 14.52 7.91 -7.03
C GLU A 245 13.21 8.71 -7.11
N LEU A 246 12.33 8.60 -6.11
CA LEU A 246 10.98 9.18 -6.16
C LEU A 246 10.96 10.66 -6.56
N TYR A 247 11.86 11.44 -5.98
CA TYR A 247 11.94 12.89 -6.18
C TYR A 247 13.12 13.30 -7.05
N SER A 248 13.81 12.36 -7.71
CA SER A 248 15.03 12.66 -8.47
C SER A 248 14.79 13.31 -9.84
N SER A 249 13.56 13.22 -10.35
CA SER A 249 13.15 13.87 -11.61
C SER A 249 11.64 14.10 -11.63
N MET A 250 11.18 15.00 -12.50
CA MET A 250 9.75 15.26 -12.70
C MET A 250 9.01 14.03 -13.24
N ASP A 251 9.62 13.24 -14.12
CA ASP A 251 9.03 12.00 -14.65
C ASP A 251 8.81 10.94 -13.53
N ASN A 252 9.75 10.87 -12.58
CA ASN A 252 9.60 10.00 -11.43
C ASN A 252 8.50 10.48 -10.49
N LEU A 253 8.34 11.77 -10.35
CA LEU A 253 7.28 12.36 -9.54
C LEU A 253 5.89 12.07 -10.12
N TRP A 254 5.70 12.18 -11.45
CA TRP A 254 4.47 11.74 -12.11
C TRP A 254 4.16 10.26 -11.86
N SER A 255 5.20 9.41 -11.94
CA SER A 255 5.08 7.98 -11.66
C SER A 255 4.68 7.74 -10.20
N THR A 256 5.24 8.49 -9.27
CA THR A 256 4.95 8.42 -7.84
C THR A 256 3.49 8.82 -7.56
N LEU A 257 3.02 9.94 -8.10
CA LEU A 257 1.63 10.39 -7.94
C LEU A 257 0.62 9.37 -8.47
N PHE A 258 0.95 8.70 -9.57
CA PHE A 258 0.12 7.62 -10.11
C PHE A 258 0.11 6.38 -9.20
N MET A 259 1.27 5.92 -8.72
CA MET A 259 1.36 4.72 -7.89
C MET A 259 0.77 4.91 -6.49
N THR A 260 0.74 6.14 -5.99
CA THR A 260 0.22 6.47 -4.64
C THR A 260 -1.22 6.96 -4.65
N GLY A 261 -1.90 6.99 -5.81
CA GLY A 261 -3.33 7.26 -5.91
C GLY A 261 -3.71 8.75 -6.02
N TYR A 262 -2.76 9.68 -6.11
CA TYR A 262 -3.09 11.07 -6.45
C TYR A 262 -3.53 11.23 -7.90
N LEU A 263 -3.07 10.35 -8.77
CA LEU A 263 -3.52 10.26 -10.16
C LEU A 263 -4.01 8.84 -10.48
N THR A 264 -4.88 8.74 -11.44
CA THR A 264 -5.38 7.48 -11.99
C THR A 264 -5.21 7.45 -13.50
N GLN A 265 -5.24 6.26 -14.09
CA GLN A 265 -5.22 6.12 -15.55
C GLN A 265 -6.61 6.32 -16.16
N ARG A 266 -6.66 6.92 -17.34
CA ARG A 266 -7.82 6.98 -18.20
C ARG A 266 -7.58 6.15 -19.46
N GLY A 267 -8.54 5.29 -19.82
CA GLY A 267 -8.41 4.43 -21.00
C GLY A 267 -7.31 3.35 -20.86
N GLU A 268 -6.91 2.80 -22.01
CA GLU A 268 -5.87 1.77 -22.07
C GLU A 268 -4.51 2.42 -22.34
N PRO A 269 -3.44 2.04 -21.63
CA PRO A 269 -2.11 2.61 -21.86
C PRO A 269 -1.48 2.09 -23.15
N ASP A 270 -0.63 2.91 -23.78
CA ASP A 270 0.25 2.49 -24.90
C ASP A 270 1.65 2.20 -24.36
N GLY A 271 1.91 0.93 -24.08
CA GLY A 271 3.12 0.49 -23.41
C GLY A 271 3.25 1.08 -22.00
N ASN A 272 4.27 1.91 -21.77
CA ASN A 272 4.46 2.63 -20.51
C ASN A 272 3.85 4.03 -20.51
N ARG A 273 3.16 4.42 -21.57
CA ARG A 273 2.55 5.74 -21.71
C ARG A 273 1.10 5.70 -21.26
N TYR A 274 0.82 6.40 -20.18
CA TYR A 274 -0.47 6.45 -19.52
C TYR A 274 -1.10 7.83 -19.73
N ASP A 275 -2.41 7.85 -19.88
CA ASP A 275 -3.22 9.05 -19.84
C ASP A 275 -3.71 9.22 -18.39
N LEU A 276 -3.17 10.20 -17.68
CA LEU A 276 -3.35 10.40 -16.25
C LEU A 276 -4.33 11.52 -15.97
N ALA A 277 -5.21 11.30 -14.98
CA ALA A 277 -6.18 12.28 -14.49
C ALA A 277 -6.29 12.26 -12.97
N ILE A 278 -6.82 13.32 -12.39
CA ILE A 278 -7.27 13.32 -10.98
C ILE A 278 -8.50 12.40 -10.88
N PRO A 279 -8.52 11.43 -9.94
CA PRO A 279 -9.60 10.44 -9.88
C PRO A 279 -10.96 11.06 -9.54
N ASN A 280 -11.03 11.91 -8.53
CA ASN A 280 -12.28 12.35 -7.93
C ASN A 280 -12.19 13.75 -7.30
N GLN A 281 -13.30 14.19 -6.68
CA GLN A 281 -13.39 15.53 -6.08
C GLN A 281 -12.53 15.66 -4.83
N GLU A 282 -12.41 14.62 -4.01
CA GLU A 282 -11.56 14.65 -2.81
C GLU A 282 -10.11 14.94 -3.17
N ILE A 283 -9.53 14.16 -4.09
CA ILE A 283 -8.15 14.35 -4.53
C ILE A 283 -7.96 15.71 -5.22
N ARG A 284 -8.98 16.18 -5.94
CA ARG A 284 -8.94 17.52 -6.54
C ARG A 284 -8.84 18.61 -5.47
N ASN A 285 -9.61 18.51 -4.39
CA ASN A 285 -9.52 19.45 -3.28
C ASN A 285 -8.13 19.45 -2.66
N ILE A 286 -7.55 18.26 -2.42
CA ILE A 286 -6.20 18.11 -1.85
C ILE A 286 -5.13 18.78 -2.71
N ILE A 287 -5.26 18.70 -4.04
CA ILE A 287 -4.28 19.31 -4.97
C ILE A 287 -4.46 20.83 -5.08
N THR A 288 -5.64 21.35 -4.77
CA THR A 288 -5.97 22.78 -4.94
C THR A 288 -5.92 23.60 -3.65
N GLU A 289 -5.90 22.97 -2.48
CA GLU A 289 -5.67 23.59 -1.17
C GLU A 289 -4.18 23.91 -0.93
#